data_69aa02f8ee2344d16671870982dce26b
#
_entry.id   69aa02f8ee2344d16671870982dce26b
#
_cell.length_a   1.000
_cell.length_b   1.000
_cell.length_c   1.000
_cell.angle_alpha   90.00
_cell.angle_beta   90.00
_cell.angle_gamma   90.00
#
_symmetry.space_group_name_H-M   'P 1'
#
loop_
_entity.id
_entity.type
_entity.pdbx_description
1 polymer ?
#
loop_
_entity_poly.entity_id
_entity_poly.type
_entity_poly.pdbx_seq_one_letter_code
_entity_poly.pdbx_strand_id
1 'polypeptide(L)'
;MSENNELMATSVQNEQDALMALDFDNVLALADRADKMVGALNKIMAAAIKITTPKDWCLIGGTPYLQETGASKVARLFGIGWNIHPGYPKVELDGDGYPTYTYRMTFRMGAQQIEAEGMRSARDEFFAGKKTDKNGNPQQQKTVDEIDLADVKRSAYTNCLNRGIKGILPGLRNLDVADLERGGINLNKTSGYTFKTGSKGGNTGKAEESGLACEACGASITQRVASFSQGKYGRALCMNCQKAADAGALDANYQDAPSAIDDRNAYPEER
;
A
#
# COMPACT_ATOMS: atom_id res chain seq x y z
N MET A 1 11.05 -55.35 19.14
CA MET A 1 11.31 -53.94 19.56
C MET A 1 12.66 -53.38 19.11
N SER A 2 13.54 -54.17 18.45
CA SER A 2 14.86 -53.69 17.99
C SER A 2 14.86 -53.10 16.57
N GLU A 3 14.03 -53.58 15.68
CA GLU A 3 13.99 -53.10 14.27
C GLU A 3 13.51 -51.63 14.08
N ASN A 4 12.58 -51.16 14.93
CA ASN A 4 12.13 -49.78 14.83
C ASN A 4 13.17 -48.73 15.32
N ASN A 5 14.09 -49.14 16.17
CA ASN A 5 15.18 -48.26 16.65
C ASN A 5 16.32 -48.14 15.60
N GLU A 6 16.58 -49.17 14.83
CA GLU A 6 17.58 -49.10 13.76
C GLU A 6 17.10 -48.29 12.57
N LEU A 7 15.83 -48.36 12.21
CA LEU A 7 15.22 -47.53 11.15
C LEU A 7 15.21 -46.04 11.51
N MET A 8 14.92 -45.68 12.77
CA MET A 8 14.99 -44.29 13.22
C MET A 8 16.43 -43.76 13.29
N ALA A 9 17.38 -44.57 13.75
CA ALA A 9 18.79 -44.18 13.78
C ALA A 9 19.35 -43.94 12.37
N THR A 10 18.96 -44.76 11.40
CA THR A 10 19.41 -44.63 10.00
C THR A 10 18.79 -43.40 9.31
N SER A 11 17.56 -43.05 9.62
CA SER A 11 16.92 -41.82 9.07
C SER A 11 17.55 -40.55 9.61
N VAL A 12 17.86 -40.49 10.90
CA VAL A 12 18.52 -39.32 11.53
C VAL A 12 19.96 -39.17 11.01
N GLN A 13 20.68 -40.28 10.81
CA GLN A 13 22.03 -40.26 10.24
C GLN A 13 22.00 -39.75 8.79
N ASN A 14 21.05 -40.20 7.98
CA ASN A 14 20.87 -39.73 6.61
C ASN A 14 20.50 -38.22 6.51
N GLU A 15 19.72 -37.71 7.45
CA GLU A 15 19.43 -36.25 7.53
C GLU A 15 20.65 -35.45 7.96
N GLN A 16 21.44 -35.96 8.90
CA GLN A 16 22.70 -35.31 9.31
C GLN A 16 23.76 -35.35 8.21
N ASP A 17 23.89 -36.45 7.49
CA ASP A 17 24.80 -36.55 6.36
C ASP A 17 24.37 -35.68 5.18
N ALA A 18 23.06 -35.51 4.93
CA ALA A 18 22.53 -34.59 3.94
C ALA A 18 22.74 -33.09 4.34
N LEU A 19 22.70 -32.77 5.61
CA LEU A 19 23.03 -31.44 6.14
C LEU A 19 24.55 -31.15 6.10
N MET A 20 25.38 -32.16 6.33
CA MET A 20 26.85 -32.05 6.23
C MET A 20 27.35 -32.00 4.78
N ALA A 21 26.58 -32.54 3.83
CA ALA A 21 26.86 -32.49 2.39
C ALA A 21 26.43 -31.13 1.73
N LEU A 22 25.95 -30.16 2.49
CA LEU A 22 25.84 -28.79 2.04
C LEU A 22 27.27 -28.25 1.87
N ASP A 23 27.81 -28.50 0.66
CA ASP A 23 29.07 -27.91 0.23
C ASP A 23 28.99 -26.39 0.43
N PHE A 24 29.87 -25.83 1.27
CA PHE A 24 29.87 -24.43 1.66
C PHE A 24 29.96 -23.51 0.44
N ASP A 25 30.63 -23.96 -0.63
CA ASP A 25 30.72 -23.24 -1.91
C ASP A 25 29.34 -23.13 -2.60
N ASN A 26 28.50 -24.17 -2.50
CA ASN A 26 27.13 -24.14 -3.00
C ASN A 26 26.24 -23.18 -2.21
N VAL A 27 26.43 -23.07 -0.90
CA VAL A 27 25.70 -22.11 -0.06
C VAL A 27 26.10 -20.68 -0.40
N LEU A 28 27.40 -20.40 -0.58
CA LEU A 28 27.86 -19.09 -1.02
C LEU A 28 27.37 -18.74 -2.42
N ALA A 29 27.41 -19.67 -3.36
CA ALA A 29 26.87 -19.47 -4.71
C ALA A 29 25.36 -19.20 -4.70
N LEU A 30 24.63 -19.87 -3.79
CA LEU A 30 23.19 -19.61 -3.61
C LEU A 30 22.94 -18.21 -3.03
N ALA A 31 23.74 -17.77 -2.06
CA ALA A 31 23.66 -16.45 -1.47
C ALA A 31 23.93 -15.36 -2.51
N ASP A 32 25.00 -15.48 -3.29
CA ASP A 32 25.35 -14.57 -4.38
C ASP A 32 24.23 -14.47 -5.45
N ARG A 33 23.64 -15.63 -5.77
CA ARG A 33 22.50 -15.67 -6.69
C ARG A 33 21.27 -14.99 -6.11
N ALA A 34 21.00 -15.16 -4.82
CA ALA A 34 19.90 -14.50 -4.13
C ALA A 34 20.08 -12.96 -4.13
N ASP A 35 21.29 -12.46 -3.85
CA ASP A 35 21.59 -11.02 -3.89
C ASP A 35 21.41 -10.41 -5.29
N LYS A 36 21.86 -11.12 -6.33
CA LYS A 36 21.64 -10.70 -7.72
C LYS A 36 20.15 -10.69 -8.07
N MET A 37 19.37 -11.65 -7.58
CA MET A 37 17.92 -11.68 -7.76
C MET A 37 17.23 -10.52 -7.04
N VAL A 38 17.60 -10.22 -5.80
CA VAL A 38 17.07 -9.06 -5.05
C VAL A 38 17.36 -7.76 -5.81
N GLY A 39 18.60 -7.58 -6.29
CA GLY A 39 18.98 -6.43 -7.11
C GLY A 39 18.15 -6.31 -8.40
N ALA A 40 17.87 -7.42 -9.08
CA ALA A 40 17.02 -7.45 -10.27
C ALA A 40 15.57 -7.11 -9.94
N LEU A 41 15.01 -7.66 -8.85
CA LEU A 41 13.66 -7.36 -8.39
C LEU A 41 13.49 -5.88 -8.06
N ASN A 42 14.45 -5.26 -7.38
CA ASN A 42 14.43 -3.84 -7.07
C ASN A 42 14.40 -2.96 -8.35
N LYS A 43 15.16 -3.36 -9.38
CA LYS A 43 15.12 -2.69 -10.69
C LYS A 43 13.77 -2.84 -11.39
N ILE A 44 13.17 -4.02 -11.34
CA ILE A 44 11.81 -4.29 -11.86
C ILE A 44 10.78 -3.42 -11.15
N MET A 45 10.85 -3.33 -9.83
CA MET A 45 9.97 -2.49 -9.01
C MET A 45 10.11 -1.02 -9.36
N ALA A 46 11.35 -0.51 -9.45
CA ALA A 46 11.61 0.86 -9.84
C ALA A 46 11.08 1.18 -11.25
N ALA A 47 11.22 0.26 -12.20
CA ALA A 47 10.68 0.40 -13.55
C ALA A 47 9.14 0.39 -13.54
N ALA A 48 8.51 -0.48 -12.75
CA ALA A 48 7.06 -0.54 -12.59
C ALA A 48 6.49 0.76 -12.02
N ILE A 49 7.15 1.35 -11.01
CA ILE A 49 6.74 2.65 -10.48
C ILE A 49 6.93 3.75 -11.53
N LYS A 50 8.06 3.77 -12.21
CA LYS A 50 8.44 4.82 -13.19
C LYS A 50 7.50 4.93 -14.39
N ILE A 51 6.88 3.80 -14.83
CA ILE A 51 5.92 3.81 -15.94
C ILE A 51 4.55 4.36 -15.52
N THR A 52 4.30 4.45 -14.21
CA THR A 52 3.03 4.94 -13.67
C THR A 52 3.06 6.44 -13.40
N THR A 53 1.88 7.02 -13.21
CA THR A 53 1.67 8.42 -12.88
C THR A 53 0.87 8.51 -11.58
N PRO A 54 0.79 9.68 -10.92
CA PRO A 54 -0.04 9.83 -9.72
C PRO A 54 -1.50 9.39 -9.91
N LYS A 55 -2.05 9.52 -11.13
CA LYS A 55 -3.43 9.10 -11.45
C LYS A 55 -3.62 7.58 -11.49
N ASP A 56 -2.54 6.82 -11.58
CA ASP A 56 -2.58 5.35 -11.60
C ASP A 56 -2.61 4.75 -10.19
N TRP A 57 -2.55 5.59 -9.17
CA TRP A 57 -2.55 5.20 -7.77
C TRP A 57 -3.72 5.82 -7.00
N CYS A 58 -4.19 5.14 -5.98
CA CYS A 58 -5.06 5.71 -4.95
C CYS A 58 -4.57 5.26 -3.57
N LEU A 59 -4.91 6.05 -2.54
CA LEU A 59 -4.61 5.71 -1.15
C LEU A 59 -5.88 5.16 -0.49
N ILE A 60 -5.80 3.94 0.03
CA ILE A 60 -6.88 3.30 0.78
C ILE A 60 -6.36 3.06 2.19
N GLY A 61 -6.92 3.79 3.17
CA GLY A 61 -6.43 3.72 4.56
C GLY A 61 -4.94 4.08 4.73
N GLY A 62 -4.40 4.96 3.87
CA GLY A 62 -2.99 5.34 3.86
C GLY A 62 -2.07 4.38 3.09
N THR A 63 -2.58 3.26 2.60
CA THR A 63 -1.81 2.29 1.82
C THR A 63 -1.97 2.58 0.32
N PRO A 64 -0.89 2.64 -0.46
CA PRO A 64 -0.96 2.81 -1.91
C PRO A 64 -1.63 1.63 -2.60
N TYR A 65 -2.55 1.92 -3.48
CA TYR A 65 -3.24 0.94 -4.28
C TYR A 65 -3.11 1.27 -5.77
N LEU A 66 -2.51 0.35 -6.54
CA LEU A 66 -2.38 0.49 -7.99
C LEU A 66 -3.74 0.29 -8.65
N GLN A 67 -4.19 1.27 -9.42
CA GLN A 67 -5.43 1.19 -10.19
C GLN A 67 -5.24 0.38 -11.47
N GLU A 68 -6.35 0.04 -12.15
CA GLU A 68 -6.34 -0.75 -13.39
C GLU A 68 -5.46 -0.11 -14.49
N THR A 69 -5.54 1.21 -14.66
CA THR A 69 -4.74 1.92 -15.65
C THR A 69 -3.25 1.74 -15.42
N GLY A 70 -2.81 1.83 -14.16
CA GLY A 70 -1.43 1.58 -13.77
C GLY A 70 -1.04 0.11 -13.94
N ALA A 71 -1.90 -0.81 -13.52
CA ALA A 71 -1.67 -2.24 -13.68
C ALA A 71 -1.53 -2.63 -15.16
N SER A 72 -2.35 -2.06 -16.03
CA SER A 72 -2.27 -2.29 -17.49
C SER A 72 -0.98 -1.74 -18.10
N LYS A 73 -0.48 -0.58 -17.64
CA LYS A 73 0.82 -0.05 -18.06
C LYS A 73 1.96 -0.97 -17.66
N VAL A 74 1.94 -1.42 -16.41
CA VAL A 74 2.94 -2.36 -15.87
C VAL A 74 2.89 -3.70 -16.63
N ALA A 75 1.70 -4.23 -16.88
CA ALA A 75 1.54 -5.46 -17.64
C ALA A 75 2.15 -5.35 -19.06
N ARG A 76 1.90 -4.25 -19.76
CA ARG A 76 2.50 -4.00 -21.09
C ARG A 76 4.02 -3.88 -21.03
N LEU A 77 4.55 -3.19 -20.02
CA LEU A 77 5.99 -3.02 -19.85
C LEU A 77 6.72 -4.36 -19.70
N PHE A 78 6.14 -5.29 -18.95
CA PHE A 78 6.76 -6.59 -18.66
C PHE A 78 6.24 -7.75 -19.54
N GLY A 79 5.41 -7.47 -20.55
CA GLY A 79 4.87 -8.49 -21.44
C GLY A 79 3.97 -9.49 -20.72
N ILE A 80 3.21 -9.03 -19.70
CA ILE A 80 2.27 -9.88 -18.97
C ILE A 80 1.01 -10.02 -19.82
N GLY A 81 0.73 -11.24 -20.26
CA GLY A 81 -0.53 -11.63 -20.90
C GLY A 81 -1.47 -12.29 -19.91
N TRP A 82 -2.78 -12.23 -20.22
CA TRP A 82 -3.79 -12.96 -19.42
C TRP A 82 -4.93 -13.47 -20.26
N ASN A 83 -5.56 -14.55 -19.77
CA ASN A 83 -6.76 -15.12 -20.34
C ASN A 83 -7.80 -15.37 -19.27
N ILE A 84 -9.07 -15.06 -19.57
CA ILE A 84 -10.21 -15.42 -18.72
C ILE A 84 -10.48 -16.92 -18.90
N HIS A 85 -10.71 -17.65 -17.80
CA HIS A 85 -11.09 -19.05 -17.87
C HIS A 85 -12.47 -19.21 -18.53
N PRO A 86 -12.68 -20.30 -19.30
CA PRO A 86 -14.00 -20.61 -19.84
C PRO A 86 -15.06 -20.68 -18.72
N GLY A 87 -16.25 -20.18 -19.00
CA GLY A 87 -17.37 -20.16 -18.05
C GLY A 87 -17.32 -19.04 -17.01
N TYR A 88 -16.37 -18.09 -17.13
CA TYR A 88 -16.34 -16.89 -16.29
C TYR A 88 -16.76 -15.63 -17.07
N PRO A 89 -17.34 -14.59 -16.41
CA PRO A 89 -17.59 -14.56 -14.97
C PRO A 89 -18.66 -15.53 -14.52
N LYS A 90 -18.47 -16.18 -13.37
CA LYS A 90 -19.55 -16.82 -12.64
C LYS A 90 -20.41 -15.77 -11.98
N VAL A 91 -21.72 -16.02 -11.93
CA VAL A 91 -22.69 -15.15 -11.28
C VAL A 91 -23.46 -15.97 -10.27
N GLU A 92 -23.40 -15.55 -9.02
CA GLU A 92 -24.12 -16.16 -7.91
C GLU A 92 -25.05 -15.12 -7.30
N LEU A 93 -26.30 -15.48 -7.06
CA LEU A 93 -27.29 -14.62 -6.39
C LEU A 93 -27.34 -14.97 -4.90
N ASP A 94 -27.38 -13.97 -4.05
CA ASP A 94 -27.66 -14.19 -2.64
C ASP A 94 -29.17 -14.36 -2.38
N GLY A 95 -29.58 -14.57 -1.11
CA GLY A 95 -30.97 -14.80 -0.73
C GLY A 95 -31.92 -13.63 -1.04
N ASP A 96 -31.38 -12.42 -1.26
CA ASP A 96 -32.15 -11.22 -1.58
C ASP A 96 -31.98 -10.82 -3.07
N GLY A 97 -31.34 -11.67 -3.87
CA GLY A 97 -31.20 -11.48 -5.32
C GLY A 97 -30.02 -10.60 -5.75
N TYR A 98 -29.12 -10.20 -4.86
CA TYR A 98 -27.95 -9.42 -5.23
C TYR A 98 -26.91 -10.32 -5.89
N PRO A 99 -26.47 -10.01 -7.14
CA PRO A 99 -25.46 -10.80 -7.82
C PRO A 99 -24.05 -10.54 -7.27
N THR A 100 -23.30 -11.63 -7.20
CA THR A 100 -21.83 -11.63 -7.00
C THR A 100 -21.19 -12.10 -8.29
N TYR A 101 -20.32 -11.28 -8.87
CA TYR A 101 -19.54 -11.62 -10.06
C TYR A 101 -18.17 -12.10 -9.65
N THR A 102 -17.76 -13.27 -10.15
CA THR A 102 -16.44 -13.84 -9.91
C THR A 102 -15.73 -14.05 -11.24
N TYR A 103 -14.52 -13.50 -11.38
CA TYR A 103 -13.61 -13.78 -12.48
C TYR A 103 -12.46 -14.66 -12.03
N ARG A 104 -12.04 -15.58 -12.89
CA ARG A 104 -10.81 -16.35 -12.75
C ARG A 104 -10.00 -16.21 -14.02
N MET A 105 -8.71 -15.87 -13.87
CA MET A 105 -7.81 -15.60 -14.98
C MET A 105 -6.46 -16.26 -14.76
N THR A 106 -5.84 -16.69 -15.85
CA THR A 106 -4.43 -17.11 -15.89
C THR A 106 -3.58 -15.96 -16.41
N PHE A 107 -2.51 -15.66 -15.70
CA PHE A 107 -1.51 -14.64 -16.05
C PHE A 107 -0.19 -15.31 -16.40
N ARG A 108 0.49 -14.78 -17.43
CA ARG A 108 1.76 -15.31 -17.92
C ARG A 108 2.78 -14.19 -18.12
N MET A 109 4.01 -14.45 -17.70
CA MET A 109 5.16 -13.58 -17.90
C MET A 109 6.40 -14.45 -18.19
N GLY A 110 6.82 -14.53 -19.45
CA GLY A 110 7.84 -15.51 -19.85
C GLY A 110 7.39 -16.95 -19.55
N ALA A 111 8.21 -17.68 -18.80
CA ALA A 111 7.91 -19.06 -18.37
C ALA A 111 7.03 -19.11 -17.11
N GLN A 112 6.80 -18.00 -16.43
CA GLN A 112 5.99 -17.98 -15.21
C GLN A 112 4.50 -17.92 -15.55
N GLN A 113 3.71 -18.66 -14.80
CA GLN A 113 2.26 -18.66 -14.89
C GLN A 113 1.67 -18.69 -13.48
N ILE A 114 0.63 -17.89 -13.27
CA ILE A 114 -0.17 -17.91 -12.04
C ILE A 114 -1.65 -17.81 -12.39
N GLU A 115 -2.49 -18.21 -11.46
CA GLU A 115 -3.91 -17.95 -11.51
C GLU A 115 -4.30 -16.94 -10.45
N ALA A 116 -5.29 -16.13 -10.77
CA ALA A 116 -5.90 -15.20 -9.82
C ALA A 116 -7.42 -15.22 -9.97
N GLU A 117 -8.08 -14.94 -8.87
CA GLU A 117 -9.52 -14.78 -8.80
C GLU A 117 -9.87 -13.42 -8.21
N GLY A 118 -10.92 -12.81 -8.75
CA GLY A 118 -11.45 -11.55 -8.28
C GLY A 118 -12.97 -11.57 -8.28
N MET A 119 -13.55 -11.12 -7.19
CA MET A 119 -15.00 -11.11 -7.01
C MET A 119 -15.48 -9.74 -6.52
N ARG A 120 -16.73 -9.42 -6.83
CA ARG A 120 -17.48 -8.28 -6.31
C ARG A 120 -18.95 -8.64 -6.20
N SER A 121 -19.54 -8.26 -5.09
CA SER A 121 -20.99 -8.37 -4.86
C SER A 121 -21.65 -7.02 -5.09
N ALA A 122 -22.85 -7.04 -5.68
CA ALA A 122 -23.69 -5.85 -5.72
C ALA A 122 -24.08 -5.36 -4.32
N ARG A 123 -24.03 -6.25 -3.31
CA ARG A 123 -24.27 -5.89 -1.89
C ARG A 123 -23.09 -5.20 -1.22
N ASP A 124 -21.90 -5.12 -1.85
CA ASP A 124 -20.78 -4.38 -1.27
C ASP A 124 -21.20 -2.93 -0.97
N GLU A 125 -20.77 -2.40 0.18
CA GLU A 125 -21.12 -1.03 0.62
C GLU A 125 -20.76 0.06 -0.42
N PHE A 126 -19.81 -0.24 -1.28
CA PHE A 126 -19.42 0.65 -2.38
C PHE A 126 -20.54 0.84 -3.41
N PHE A 127 -21.33 -0.21 -3.68
CA PHE A 127 -22.41 -0.17 -4.67
C PHE A 127 -23.77 0.03 -4.01
N ALA A 128 -24.08 -0.74 -2.97
CA ALA A 128 -25.37 -0.73 -2.29
C ALA A 128 -25.51 0.38 -1.24
N GLY A 129 -24.40 1.02 -0.85
CA GLY A 129 -24.39 1.96 0.26
C GLY A 129 -24.14 1.28 1.60
N LYS A 130 -23.89 2.09 2.63
CA LYS A 130 -23.60 1.59 3.98
C LYS A 130 -24.85 1.05 4.66
N LYS A 131 -24.70 -0.01 5.44
CA LYS A 131 -25.77 -0.58 6.28
C LYS A 131 -26.13 0.29 7.48
N THR A 132 -25.17 1.10 7.95
CA THR A 132 -25.33 1.99 9.11
C THR A 132 -24.76 3.37 8.83
N ASP A 133 -25.37 4.40 9.43
CA ASP A 133 -24.84 5.76 9.42
C ASP A 133 -23.62 5.89 10.35
N LYS A 134 -23.08 7.12 10.48
CA LYS A 134 -21.93 7.41 11.36
C LYS A 134 -22.24 7.22 12.85
N ASN A 135 -23.51 7.19 13.22
CA ASN A 135 -24.01 7.06 14.58
C ASN A 135 -24.42 5.63 14.91
N GLY A 136 -24.30 4.71 13.93
CA GLY A 136 -24.68 3.31 14.08
C GLY A 136 -26.15 3.02 13.78
N ASN A 137 -26.93 4.00 13.33
CA ASN A 137 -28.33 3.77 12.96
C ASN A 137 -28.43 3.03 11.63
N PRO A 138 -29.37 2.08 11.49
CA PRO A 138 -29.59 1.36 10.23
C PRO A 138 -29.89 2.34 9.08
N GLN A 139 -29.21 2.14 7.95
CA GLN A 139 -29.51 2.82 6.70
C GLN A 139 -30.06 1.82 5.68
N GLN A 140 -31.00 2.27 4.88
CA GLN A 140 -31.51 1.48 3.78
C GLN A 140 -30.43 1.42 2.68
N GLN A 141 -30.01 0.21 2.34
CA GLN A 141 -29.17 -0.03 1.17
C GLN A 141 -30.02 0.08 -0.10
N LYS A 142 -29.37 0.43 -1.22
CA LYS A 142 -30.00 0.41 -2.54
C LYS A 142 -30.50 -0.98 -2.88
N THR A 143 -31.64 -1.04 -3.53
CA THR A 143 -32.14 -2.28 -4.14
C THR A 143 -31.32 -2.69 -5.35
N VAL A 144 -31.44 -3.93 -5.81
CA VAL A 144 -30.68 -4.43 -6.98
C VAL A 144 -30.91 -3.56 -8.21
N ASP A 145 -32.15 -3.08 -8.42
CA ASP A 145 -32.57 -2.27 -9.57
C ASP A 145 -31.95 -0.85 -9.57
N GLU A 146 -31.53 -0.38 -8.39
CA GLU A 146 -30.86 0.92 -8.22
C GLU A 146 -29.33 0.84 -8.37
N ILE A 147 -28.77 -0.36 -8.56
CA ILE A 147 -27.33 -0.58 -8.66
C ILE A 147 -26.96 -0.81 -10.12
N ASP A 148 -25.93 -0.10 -10.58
CA ASP A 148 -25.32 -0.38 -11.89
C ASP A 148 -24.53 -1.71 -11.83
N LEU A 149 -25.19 -2.79 -12.25
CA LEU A 149 -24.59 -4.12 -12.29
C LEU A 149 -23.42 -4.23 -13.26
N ALA A 150 -23.36 -3.36 -14.29
CA ALA A 150 -22.22 -3.30 -15.19
C ALA A 150 -20.96 -2.81 -14.48
N ASP A 151 -21.08 -1.85 -13.56
CA ASP A 151 -19.98 -1.39 -12.74
C ASP A 151 -19.54 -2.44 -11.71
N VAL A 152 -20.46 -3.19 -11.12
CA VAL A 152 -20.12 -4.33 -10.24
C VAL A 152 -19.30 -5.36 -11.01
N LYS A 153 -19.77 -5.76 -12.19
CA LYS A 153 -19.10 -6.72 -13.09
C LYS A 153 -17.70 -6.23 -13.50
N ARG A 154 -17.58 -4.95 -13.90
CA ARG A 154 -16.30 -4.31 -14.27
C ARG A 154 -15.35 -4.29 -13.08
N SER A 155 -15.84 -3.96 -11.90
CA SER A 155 -15.04 -3.93 -10.67
C SER A 155 -14.52 -5.32 -10.27
N ALA A 156 -15.31 -6.39 -10.47
CA ALA A 156 -14.86 -7.78 -10.30
C ALA A 156 -13.72 -8.15 -11.27
N TYR A 157 -13.86 -7.78 -12.56
CA TYR A 157 -12.81 -7.96 -13.57
C TYR A 157 -11.51 -7.25 -13.15
N THR A 158 -11.61 -5.96 -12.82
CA THR A 158 -10.47 -5.13 -12.41
C THR A 158 -9.78 -5.68 -11.15
N ASN A 159 -10.56 -6.20 -10.20
CA ASN A 159 -10.03 -6.83 -8.99
C ASN A 159 -9.19 -8.08 -9.35
N CYS A 160 -9.69 -8.95 -10.23
CA CYS A 160 -8.95 -10.12 -10.72
C CYS A 160 -7.67 -9.72 -11.45
N LEU A 161 -7.76 -8.75 -12.38
CA LEU A 161 -6.64 -8.23 -13.14
C LEU A 161 -5.53 -7.69 -12.22
N ASN A 162 -5.87 -6.82 -11.28
CA ASN A 162 -4.92 -6.24 -10.33
C ASN A 162 -4.27 -7.29 -9.43
N ARG A 163 -5.04 -8.30 -8.98
CA ARG A 163 -4.50 -9.42 -8.19
C ARG A 163 -3.50 -10.23 -8.97
N GLY A 164 -3.79 -10.54 -10.23
CA GLY A 164 -2.92 -11.32 -11.10
C GLY A 164 -1.62 -10.58 -11.44
N ILE A 165 -1.70 -9.32 -11.86
CA ILE A 165 -0.51 -8.52 -12.20
C ILE A 165 0.39 -8.33 -10.97
N LYS A 166 -0.19 -8.01 -9.81
CA LYS A 166 0.57 -7.90 -8.55
C LYS A 166 1.08 -9.27 -8.04
N GLY A 167 0.44 -10.36 -8.40
CA GLY A 167 0.84 -11.70 -8.02
C GLY A 167 2.02 -12.23 -8.83
N ILE A 168 2.07 -11.93 -10.14
CA ILE A 168 3.14 -12.39 -11.03
C ILE A 168 4.40 -11.52 -10.93
N LEU A 169 4.27 -10.26 -10.50
CA LEU A 169 5.39 -9.34 -10.26
C LEU A 169 5.65 -9.25 -8.76
N PRO A 170 6.74 -9.86 -8.27
CA PRO A 170 7.11 -9.78 -6.86
C PRO A 170 7.31 -8.33 -6.41
N GLY A 171 6.83 -8.01 -5.22
CA GLY A 171 7.03 -6.70 -4.61
C GLY A 171 5.98 -5.64 -4.87
N LEU A 172 5.25 -5.67 -6.01
CA LEU A 172 4.19 -4.69 -6.30
C LEU A 172 3.03 -4.72 -5.31
N ARG A 173 2.86 -5.81 -4.58
CA ARG A 173 1.77 -5.95 -3.61
C ARG A 173 2.00 -5.17 -2.32
N ASN A 174 3.26 -4.96 -1.94
CA ASN A 174 3.66 -4.45 -0.63
C ASN A 174 4.37 -3.09 -0.72
N LEU A 175 4.12 -2.33 -1.79
CA LEU A 175 4.65 -0.97 -1.90
C LEU A 175 4.05 -0.08 -0.83
N ASP A 176 4.89 0.70 -0.19
CA ASP A 176 4.48 1.74 0.74
C ASP A 176 4.54 3.15 0.10
N VAL A 177 4.12 4.16 0.86
CA VAL A 177 4.14 5.56 0.44
C VAL A 177 5.56 6.00 0.09
N ALA A 178 6.56 5.61 0.89
CA ALA A 178 7.95 6.00 0.69
C ALA A 178 8.55 5.37 -0.58
N ASP A 179 8.11 4.16 -0.96
CA ASP A 179 8.52 3.53 -2.22
C ASP A 179 8.04 4.33 -3.43
N LEU A 180 6.80 4.80 -3.39
CA LEU A 180 6.23 5.61 -4.46
C LEU A 180 6.90 6.99 -4.55
N GLU A 181 7.14 7.64 -3.42
CA GLU A 181 7.83 8.93 -3.37
C GLU A 181 9.27 8.81 -3.88
N ARG A 182 10.02 7.78 -3.48
CA ARG A 182 11.34 7.45 -4.04
C ARG A 182 11.30 7.19 -5.55
N GLY A 183 10.22 6.62 -6.04
CA GLY A 183 9.97 6.43 -7.47
C GLY A 183 9.52 7.68 -8.22
N GLY A 184 9.36 8.83 -7.52
CA GLY A 184 8.98 10.12 -8.10
C GLY A 184 7.47 10.33 -8.25
N ILE A 185 6.64 9.51 -7.61
CA ILE A 185 5.17 9.66 -7.62
C ILE A 185 4.77 10.67 -6.55
N ASN A 186 4.23 11.81 -6.97
CA ASN A 186 3.69 12.81 -6.06
C ASN A 186 2.28 12.39 -5.60
N LEU A 187 2.17 11.90 -4.38
CA LEU A 187 0.93 11.38 -3.82
C LEU A 187 -0.13 12.45 -3.55
N ASN A 188 0.26 13.73 -3.42
CA ASN A 188 -0.70 14.84 -3.30
C ASN A 188 -1.53 15.05 -4.59
N LYS A 189 -1.08 14.48 -5.70
CA LYS A 189 -1.76 14.50 -7.00
C LYS A 189 -2.49 13.20 -7.32
N THR A 190 -2.50 12.23 -6.39
CA THR A 190 -3.27 11.00 -6.57
C THR A 190 -4.74 11.28 -6.37
N SER A 191 -5.59 10.60 -7.12
CA SER A 191 -7.03 10.63 -6.90
C SER A 191 -7.32 9.99 -5.54
N GLY A 192 -7.68 10.81 -4.55
CA GLY A 192 -7.97 10.33 -3.20
C GLY A 192 -9.34 9.67 -3.16
N TYR A 193 -9.43 8.36 -3.26
CA TYR A 193 -10.49 7.59 -2.61
C TYR A 193 -10.09 7.41 -1.14
N THR A 194 -10.35 8.41 -0.33
CA THR A 194 -10.38 8.20 1.11
C THR A 194 -11.64 7.40 1.42
N PHE A 195 -11.54 6.07 1.41
CA PHE A 195 -12.47 5.28 2.20
C PHE A 195 -12.26 5.73 3.65
N LYS A 196 -13.22 6.48 4.16
CA LYS A 196 -13.32 6.75 5.59
C LYS A 196 -13.71 5.45 6.28
N THR A 197 -12.78 4.47 6.36
CA THR A 197 -12.86 3.48 7.41
C THR A 197 -12.83 4.26 8.71
N GLY A 198 -13.77 4.02 9.60
CA GLY A 198 -14.01 4.80 10.83
C GLY A 198 -12.88 4.79 11.85
N SER A 199 -11.65 4.91 11.39
CA SER A 199 -10.47 5.19 12.19
C SER A 199 -10.35 6.70 12.29
N LYS A 200 -10.33 7.23 13.50
CA LYS A 200 -9.98 8.60 13.83
C LYS A 200 -8.55 8.89 13.37
N GLY A 201 -8.36 9.04 12.08
CA GLY A 201 -7.10 9.40 11.44
C GLY A 201 -7.23 10.79 10.83
N GLY A 202 -6.31 11.64 11.17
CA GLY A 202 -6.27 13.06 10.92
C GLY A 202 -6.75 13.50 9.53
N ASN A 203 -7.54 14.53 9.58
CA ASN A 203 -8.00 15.34 8.48
C ASN A 203 -6.79 15.99 7.80
N THR A 204 -6.27 15.39 6.73
CA THR A 204 -5.45 16.12 5.76
C THR A 204 -6.40 16.89 4.84
N GLY A 205 -7.17 17.83 5.45
CA GLY A 205 -7.75 18.92 4.71
C GLY A 205 -6.63 19.69 4.04
N LYS A 206 -6.80 20.07 2.77
CA LYS A 206 -6.03 21.14 2.14
C LYS A 206 -5.72 22.17 3.22
N ALA A 207 -4.45 22.34 3.54
CA ALA A 207 -4.01 23.50 4.28
C ALA A 207 -4.36 24.69 3.40
N GLU A 208 -5.47 25.36 3.69
CA GLU A 208 -5.57 26.76 3.36
C GLU A 208 -4.36 27.37 4.07
N GLU A 209 -3.48 27.99 3.30
CA GLU A 209 -2.36 28.78 3.81
C GLU A 209 -2.99 29.90 4.65
N SER A 210 -3.21 29.62 5.92
CA SER A 210 -3.81 30.59 6.86
C SER A 210 -2.81 31.62 7.31
N GLY A 211 -1.65 31.75 6.67
CA GLY A 211 -0.66 32.78 7.02
C GLY A 211 -0.23 32.81 8.49
N LEU A 212 -0.70 31.85 9.30
CA LEU A 212 -0.41 31.77 10.73
C LEU A 212 0.84 30.95 10.98
N ALA A 213 1.74 31.49 11.80
CA ALA A 213 2.97 30.85 12.19
C ALA A 213 2.96 30.49 13.69
N CYS A 214 3.65 29.42 14.04
CA CYS A 214 3.88 29.05 15.42
C CYS A 214 4.74 30.11 16.10
N GLU A 215 4.27 30.66 17.21
CA GLU A 215 4.97 31.73 17.96
C GLU A 215 6.30 31.25 18.58
N ALA A 216 6.51 29.93 18.72
CA ALA A 216 7.74 29.41 19.29
C ALA A 216 8.80 29.02 18.24
N CYS A 217 8.42 28.49 17.05
CA CYS A 217 9.39 27.98 16.07
C CYS A 217 9.15 28.48 14.63
N GLY A 218 8.17 29.38 14.41
CA GLY A 218 7.88 29.92 13.08
C GLY A 218 7.22 28.98 12.08
N ALA A 219 7.00 27.70 12.44
CA ALA A 219 6.37 26.74 11.53
C ALA A 219 4.94 27.17 11.18
N SER A 220 4.55 27.05 9.91
CA SER A 220 3.18 27.32 9.45
C SER A 220 2.18 26.40 10.16
N ILE A 221 1.09 27.00 10.68
CA ILE A 221 0.03 26.30 11.40
C ILE A 221 -1.33 26.65 10.84
N THR A 222 -2.28 25.73 10.93
CA THR A 222 -3.67 26.01 10.53
C THR A 222 -4.42 26.80 11.59
N GLN A 223 -5.45 27.55 11.18
CA GLN A 223 -6.33 28.31 12.09
C GLN A 223 -6.85 27.42 13.25
N ARG A 224 -7.18 26.16 12.96
CA ARG A 224 -7.67 25.21 13.97
C ARG A 224 -6.61 24.88 15.03
N VAL A 225 -5.35 24.69 14.60
CA VAL A 225 -4.22 24.42 15.51
C VAL A 225 -3.92 25.65 16.33
N ALA A 226 -3.94 26.85 15.73
CA ALA A 226 -3.73 28.11 16.41
C ALA A 226 -4.81 28.35 17.48
N SER A 227 -6.10 28.22 17.14
CA SER A 227 -7.22 28.43 18.08
C SER A 227 -7.18 27.45 19.27
N PHE A 228 -6.91 26.15 18.99
CA PHE A 228 -6.76 25.16 20.05
C PHE A 228 -5.59 25.48 20.98
N SER A 229 -4.44 25.82 20.39
CA SER A 229 -3.23 26.13 21.14
C SER A 229 -3.38 27.39 21.97
N GLN A 230 -4.03 28.41 21.42
CA GLN A 230 -4.30 29.65 22.12
C GLN A 230 -5.23 29.45 23.32
N GLY A 231 -6.23 28.56 23.20
CA GLY A 231 -7.12 28.21 24.32
C GLY A 231 -6.43 27.42 25.43
N LYS A 232 -5.44 26.56 25.10
CA LYS A 232 -4.77 25.70 26.07
C LYS A 232 -3.48 26.30 26.66
N TYR A 233 -2.70 27.03 25.84
CA TYR A 233 -1.36 27.51 26.20
C TYR A 233 -1.23 29.04 26.16
N GLY A 234 -2.29 29.75 25.78
CA GLY A 234 -2.27 31.20 25.65
C GLY A 234 -1.48 31.74 24.44
N ARG A 235 -0.94 30.82 23.59
CA ARG A 235 -0.09 31.14 22.42
C ARG A 235 -0.40 30.23 21.26
N ALA A 236 -0.16 30.68 20.01
CA ALA A 236 -0.33 29.92 18.81
C ALA A 236 0.90 29.00 18.58
N LEU A 237 0.82 27.74 19.01
CA LEU A 237 1.91 26.75 18.94
C LEU A 237 1.60 25.65 17.94
N CYS A 238 2.60 25.17 17.20
CA CYS A 238 2.49 23.96 16.38
C CYS A 238 2.44 22.71 17.28
N MET A 239 2.01 21.58 16.74
CA MET A 239 1.86 20.32 17.48
C MET A 239 3.13 19.88 18.21
N ASN A 240 4.31 20.16 17.66
CA ASN A 240 5.58 19.80 18.30
C ASN A 240 5.87 20.71 19.50
N CYS A 241 5.63 22.02 19.36
CA CYS A 241 5.81 22.97 20.46
C CYS A 241 4.77 22.77 21.56
N GLN A 242 3.53 22.35 21.24
CA GLN A 242 2.54 21.95 22.22
C GLN A 242 3.00 20.75 23.06
N LYS A 243 3.59 19.72 22.43
CA LYS A 243 4.18 18.57 23.15
C LYS A 243 5.35 18.98 24.05
N ALA A 244 6.18 19.91 23.58
CA ALA A 244 7.28 20.44 24.37
C ALA A 244 6.76 21.29 25.56
N ALA A 245 5.65 22.04 25.38
CA ALA A 245 4.98 22.77 26.47
C ALA A 245 4.38 21.82 27.51
N ASP A 246 3.71 20.75 27.09
CA ASP A 246 3.16 19.72 27.98
C ASP A 246 4.27 18.97 28.76
N ALA A 247 5.47 18.86 28.18
CA ALA A 247 6.66 18.27 28.84
C ALA A 247 7.43 19.25 29.73
N GLY A 248 6.96 20.49 29.92
CA GLY A 248 7.66 21.52 30.71
C GLY A 248 8.96 22.04 30.07
N ALA A 249 9.19 21.77 28.79
CA ALA A 249 10.42 22.15 28.08
C ALA A 249 10.37 23.52 27.40
N LEU A 250 9.26 24.26 27.54
CA LEU A 250 9.06 25.59 26.92
C LEU A 250 9.26 26.77 27.90
N ASP A 251 9.73 26.52 29.08
CA ASP A 251 10.05 27.62 30.03
C ASP A 251 11.52 28.03 29.87
N ALA A 252 11.68 29.30 29.46
CA ALA A 252 12.91 30.10 29.41
C ALA A 252 13.80 29.93 28.14
N ASN A 253 13.81 31.00 27.33
CA ASN A 253 14.85 31.34 26.35
C ASN A 253 14.97 30.43 25.09
N TYR A 254 13.93 30.38 24.25
CA TYR A 254 14.10 29.98 22.86
C TYR A 254 14.33 31.22 21.96
N GLN A 255 15.40 31.96 22.22
CA GLN A 255 15.90 33.03 21.33
C GLN A 255 17.10 32.58 20.49
N ASP A 256 17.61 31.36 20.71
CA ASP A 256 18.74 30.80 19.93
C ASP A 256 18.39 29.40 19.40
N ALA A 257 17.49 29.32 18.41
CA ALA A 257 17.49 28.16 17.53
C ALA A 257 18.43 28.47 16.34
N PRO A 258 19.45 27.65 16.05
CA PRO A 258 20.27 27.87 14.88
C PRO A 258 19.40 27.78 13.63
N SER A 259 19.40 28.85 12.86
CA SER A 259 18.89 28.92 11.49
C SER A 259 19.39 27.71 10.70
N ALA A 260 18.49 27.14 9.91
CA ALA A 260 18.73 26.02 9.00
C ALA A 260 20.15 26.01 8.44
N ILE A 261 20.84 24.90 8.67
CA ILE A 261 22.13 24.62 8.07
C ILE A 261 21.93 24.58 6.56
N ASP A 262 22.58 25.51 5.87
CA ASP A 262 22.67 25.60 4.41
C ASP A 262 23.67 24.51 3.93
N ASP A 263 23.15 23.33 3.61
CA ASP A 263 23.92 22.17 3.13
C ASP A 263 24.37 22.35 1.67
N ARG A 264 24.88 23.52 1.30
CA ARG A 264 25.42 23.81 -0.04
C ARG A 264 26.94 23.81 -0.13
N ASN A 265 27.69 23.11 0.76
CA ASN A 265 29.14 22.96 0.54
C ASN A 265 29.71 21.79 1.35
N ALA A 266 29.67 20.57 0.83
CA ALA A 266 30.57 19.50 1.26
C ALA A 266 30.70 18.42 0.19
N TYR A 267 31.41 18.72 -0.90
CA TYR A 267 32.14 17.73 -1.66
C TYR A 267 33.56 18.27 -1.91
N PRO A 268 34.59 17.65 -1.37
CA PRO A 268 35.97 17.93 -1.80
C PRO A 268 36.22 17.23 -3.16
N GLU A 269 36.69 18.01 -4.14
CA GLU A 269 37.26 17.49 -5.36
C GLU A 269 38.55 16.71 -5.00
N GLU A 270 38.57 15.42 -5.31
CA GLU A 270 39.82 14.65 -5.39
C GLU A 270 40.40 14.73 -6.79
N ARG A 271 41.69 15.10 -6.81
CA ARG A 271 42.56 15.12 -7.99
C ARG A 271 43.02 13.72 -8.38
#